data_527b7b7573f879d901bc8e26cca3b8c0
#
_entry.id   527b7b7573f879d901bc8e26cca3b8c0
#
_cell.length_a   1.000
_cell.length_b   1.000
_cell.length_c   1.000
_cell.angle_alpha   90.00
_cell.angle_beta   90.00
_cell.angle_gamma   90.00
#
_symmetry.space_group_name_H-M   'P 1'
#
loop_
_entity.id
_entity.type
_entity.pdbx_description
1 polymer ?
#
loop_
_entity_poly.entity_id
_entity_poly.type
_entity_poly.pdbx_seq_one_letter_code
_entity_poly.pdbx_strand_id
1 'polypeptide(L)'
;PIILAVTDKELRNKLSKMNAAFMGKPEDFDPFYGAPVVLVVLADKSMPTYVYDGSLVMGNLMLEAHALGVDSCWIHRAKEEFESAEGKEILKSLGIEGDYEGIGHCILGYADGDEPQCQPRKDNWVYRV
;
A
#
# COMPACT_ATOMS: atom_id res chain seq x y z
N PRO A 1 5.29 -1.65 -12.86
CA PRO A 1 4.86 -0.92 -11.65
C PRO A 1 5.70 0.34 -11.41
N ILE A 2 5.12 1.31 -10.71
CA ILE A 2 5.81 2.47 -10.15
C ILE A 2 5.51 2.56 -8.65
N ILE A 3 6.37 3.26 -7.91
CA ILE A 3 6.20 3.47 -6.48
C ILE A 3 6.10 4.97 -6.22
N LEU A 4 5.02 5.39 -5.59
CA LEU A 4 4.86 6.74 -5.08
C LEU A 4 5.27 6.75 -3.61
N ALA A 5 6.44 7.32 -3.30
CA ALA A 5 6.93 7.42 -1.94
C ALA A 5 6.39 8.69 -1.27
N VAL A 6 5.42 8.51 -0.40
CA VAL A 6 4.73 9.60 0.30
C VAL A 6 5.34 9.81 1.68
N THR A 7 6.13 10.86 1.82
CA THR A 7 6.71 11.35 3.07
C THR A 7 6.11 12.70 3.48
N ASP A 8 5.43 13.37 2.56
CA ASP A 8 4.69 14.59 2.83
C ASP A 8 3.48 14.30 3.70
N LYS A 9 3.37 15.01 4.83
CA LYS A 9 2.34 14.76 5.83
C LYS A 9 0.94 15.11 5.32
N GLU A 10 0.80 16.13 4.49
CA GLU A 10 -0.50 16.55 3.98
C GLU A 10 -1.04 15.52 2.99
N LEU A 11 -0.21 15.09 2.04
CA LEU A 11 -0.59 14.04 1.08
C LEU A 11 -0.85 12.71 1.79
N ARG A 12 -0.01 12.33 2.77
CA ARG A 12 -0.22 11.13 3.59
C ARG A 12 -1.59 11.15 4.28
N ASN A 13 -1.93 12.27 4.92
CA ASN A 13 -3.22 12.42 5.61
C ASN A 13 -4.40 12.47 4.63
N LYS A 14 -4.21 13.04 3.46
CA LYS A 14 -5.21 13.04 2.40
C LYS A 14 -5.51 11.60 1.95
N LEU A 15 -4.49 10.81 1.65
CA LEU A 15 -4.66 9.39 1.29
C LEU A 15 -5.32 8.58 2.42
N SER A 16 -4.95 8.84 3.67
CA SER A 16 -5.58 8.20 4.84
C SER A 16 -7.10 8.46 4.90
N LYS A 17 -7.52 9.70 4.69
CA LYS A 17 -8.95 10.06 4.66
C LYS A 17 -9.68 9.42 3.49
N MET A 18 -9.07 9.41 2.30
CA MET A 18 -9.64 8.74 1.14
C MET A 18 -9.84 7.24 1.41
N ASN A 19 -8.82 6.58 1.98
CA ASN A 19 -8.87 5.17 2.35
C ASN A 19 -9.97 4.89 3.37
N ALA A 20 -10.03 5.67 4.44
CA ALA A 20 -11.06 5.56 5.47
C ALA A 20 -12.48 5.71 4.88
N ALA A 21 -12.68 6.66 3.97
CA ALA A 21 -13.96 6.86 3.29
C ALA A 21 -14.39 5.63 2.48
N PHE A 22 -13.49 5.03 1.71
CA PHE A 22 -13.78 3.78 0.98
C PHE A 22 -14.04 2.58 1.92
N MET A 23 -13.53 2.62 3.14
CA MET A 23 -13.85 1.64 4.18
C MET A 23 -15.18 1.91 4.89
N GLY A 24 -15.84 3.04 4.63
CA GLY A 24 -17.01 3.48 5.39
C GLY A 24 -16.68 3.85 6.84
N LYS A 25 -15.45 4.29 7.10
CA LYS A 25 -14.98 4.72 8.43
C LYS A 25 -15.05 6.24 8.55
N PRO A 26 -15.13 6.77 9.79
CA PRO A 26 -15.11 8.22 10.02
C PRO A 26 -13.74 8.83 9.67
N GLU A 27 -13.72 10.15 9.43
CA GLU A 27 -12.51 10.87 8.98
C GLU A 27 -11.34 10.85 9.97
N ASP A 28 -11.60 10.63 11.24
CA ASP A 28 -10.59 10.52 12.30
C ASP A 28 -9.96 9.12 12.40
N PHE A 29 -10.51 8.13 11.68
CA PHE A 29 -9.92 6.82 11.58
C PHE A 29 -8.71 6.86 10.64
N ASP A 30 -7.55 6.44 11.13
CA ASP A 30 -6.33 6.35 10.32
C ASP A 30 -6.02 4.89 9.93
N PRO A 31 -6.35 4.46 8.70
CA PRO A 31 -6.02 3.11 8.22
C PRO A 31 -4.52 2.85 8.06
N PHE A 32 -3.69 3.89 8.16
CA PHE A 32 -2.24 3.78 8.10
C PHE A 32 -1.58 3.70 9.49
N TYR A 33 -2.36 3.55 10.54
CA TYR A 33 -1.90 3.32 11.93
C TYR A 33 -0.83 4.30 12.43
N GLY A 34 -0.88 5.55 12.02
CA GLY A 34 0.10 6.57 12.39
C GLY A 34 1.46 6.46 11.68
N ALA A 35 1.64 5.50 10.78
CA ALA A 35 2.89 5.34 10.03
C ALA A 35 3.24 6.62 9.26
N PRO A 36 4.49 7.12 9.38
CA PRO A 36 4.89 8.40 8.78
C PRO A 36 5.14 8.30 7.27
N VAL A 37 5.41 7.12 6.74
CA VAL A 37 5.74 6.90 5.33
C VAL A 37 4.77 5.90 4.72
N VAL A 38 4.30 6.22 3.52
CA VAL A 38 3.42 5.36 2.73
C VAL A 38 4.00 5.20 1.33
N LEU A 39 4.35 3.97 0.97
CA LEU A 39 4.75 3.64 -0.40
C LEU A 39 3.52 3.11 -1.14
N VAL A 40 3.00 3.89 -2.09
CA VAL A 40 1.88 3.46 -2.92
C VAL A 40 2.43 2.75 -4.15
N VAL A 41 2.09 1.49 -4.32
CA VAL A 41 2.44 0.73 -5.52
C VAL A 41 1.30 0.87 -6.53
N LEU A 42 1.67 1.35 -7.71
CA LEU A 42 0.78 1.52 -8.85
C LEU A 42 1.30 0.68 -10.02
N ALA A 43 0.41 0.12 -10.82
CA ALA A 43 0.79 -0.69 -11.95
C ALA A 43 0.05 -0.28 -13.22
N ASP A 44 0.77 -0.26 -14.35
CA ASP A 44 0.27 0.12 -15.66
C ASP A 44 -0.65 -0.97 -16.21
N LYS A 45 -1.91 -0.63 -16.42
CA LYS A 45 -2.97 -1.53 -16.89
C LYS A 45 -2.77 -2.00 -18.35
N SER A 46 -1.85 -1.38 -19.09
CA SER A 46 -1.50 -1.87 -20.42
C SER A 46 -0.79 -3.23 -20.41
N MET A 47 -0.21 -3.61 -19.26
CA MET A 47 0.48 -4.89 -19.09
C MET A 47 -0.49 -5.94 -18.54
N PRO A 48 -0.68 -7.10 -19.21
CA PRO A 48 -1.68 -8.09 -18.76
C PRO A 48 -1.39 -8.71 -17.39
N THR A 49 -0.16 -8.61 -16.90
CA THR A 49 0.29 -9.13 -15.61
C THR A 49 0.37 -8.07 -14.50
N TYR A 50 -0.09 -6.86 -14.76
CA TYR A 50 0.16 -5.69 -13.92
C TYR A 50 -0.18 -5.87 -12.43
N VAL A 51 -1.27 -6.58 -12.11
CA VAL A 51 -1.65 -6.84 -10.71
C VAL A 51 -0.64 -7.76 -10.02
N TYR A 52 -0.17 -8.79 -10.73
CA TYR A 52 0.82 -9.73 -10.20
C TYR A 52 2.18 -9.06 -10.03
N ASP A 53 2.60 -8.27 -11.03
CA ASP A 53 3.85 -7.52 -10.99
C ASP A 53 3.88 -6.55 -9.82
N GLY A 54 2.80 -5.79 -9.61
CA GLY A 54 2.65 -4.88 -8.48
C GLY A 54 2.60 -5.62 -7.14
N SER A 55 1.94 -6.78 -7.07
CA SER A 55 1.90 -7.60 -5.86
C SER A 55 3.27 -8.15 -5.47
N LEU A 56 4.09 -8.53 -6.45
CA LEU A 56 5.49 -8.94 -6.21
C LEU A 56 6.32 -7.77 -5.69
N VAL A 57 6.15 -6.56 -6.25
CA VAL A 57 6.81 -5.35 -5.72
C VAL A 57 6.41 -5.11 -4.26
N MET A 58 5.12 -5.20 -3.92
CA MET A 58 4.65 -5.07 -2.53
C MET A 58 5.31 -6.09 -1.60
N GLY A 59 5.37 -7.36 -2.00
CA GLY A 59 6.03 -8.41 -1.24
C GLY A 59 7.52 -8.10 -1.01
N ASN A 60 8.23 -7.68 -2.04
CA ASN A 60 9.64 -7.32 -1.95
C ASN A 60 9.89 -6.09 -1.06
N LEU A 61 9.01 -5.07 -1.12
CA LEU A 61 9.11 -3.90 -0.24
C LEU A 61 9.01 -4.30 1.24
N MET A 62 8.07 -5.18 1.59
CA MET A 62 7.91 -5.64 2.98
C MET A 62 9.08 -6.51 3.44
N LEU A 63 9.64 -7.35 2.56
CA LEU A 63 10.83 -8.16 2.88
C LEU A 63 12.06 -7.28 3.08
N GLU A 64 12.26 -6.28 2.23
CA GLU A 64 13.37 -5.33 2.36
C GLU A 64 13.22 -4.47 3.61
N ALA A 65 12.02 -3.97 3.90
CA ALA A 65 11.74 -3.24 5.14
C ALA A 65 12.15 -4.07 6.36
N HIS A 66 11.74 -5.33 6.42
CA HIS A 66 12.12 -6.25 7.50
C HIS A 66 13.63 -6.43 7.59
N ALA A 67 14.33 -6.62 6.47
CA ALA A 67 15.78 -6.77 6.43
C ALA A 67 16.53 -5.53 6.96
N LEU A 68 15.92 -4.34 6.80
CA LEU A 68 16.45 -3.07 7.29
C LEU A 68 15.98 -2.72 8.73
N GLY A 69 15.23 -3.60 9.38
CA GLY A 69 14.69 -3.35 10.72
C GLY A 69 13.58 -2.31 10.75
N VAL A 70 12.84 -2.16 9.65
CA VAL A 70 11.69 -1.27 9.52
C VAL A 70 10.42 -2.13 9.47
N ASP A 71 9.43 -1.78 10.27
CA ASP A 71 8.14 -2.45 10.23
C ASP A 71 7.29 -1.97 9.06
N SER A 72 6.50 -2.87 8.52
CA SER A 72 5.67 -2.60 7.36
C SER A 72 4.35 -3.36 7.41
N CYS A 73 3.34 -2.81 6.73
CA CYS A 73 2.07 -3.49 6.56
C CYS A 73 1.47 -3.14 5.20
N TRP A 74 0.82 -4.13 4.56
CA TRP A 74 0.05 -3.91 3.34
C TRP A 74 -1.35 -3.40 3.70
N ILE A 75 -1.68 -2.19 3.26
CA ILE A 75 -3.00 -1.61 3.38
C ILE A 75 -3.69 -1.63 2.02
N HIS A 76 -4.92 -2.13 2.00
CA HIS A 76 -5.74 -2.20 0.80
C HIS A 76 -6.31 -0.84 0.36
N ARG A 77 -7.07 -0.84 -0.73
CA ARG A 77 -7.90 0.24 -1.30
C ARG A 77 -7.16 1.27 -2.13
N ALA A 78 -5.89 1.04 -2.43
CA ALA A 78 -5.19 1.87 -3.40
C ALA A 78 -5.89 1.86 -4.77
N LYS A 79 -6.54 0.75 -5.14
CA LYS A 79 -7.32 0.65 -6.37
C LYS A 79 -8.43 1.70 -6.37
N GLU A 80 -9.31 1.65 -5.40
CA GLU A 80 -10.46 2.55 -5.30
C GLU A 80 -10.01 4.02 -5.21
N GLU A 81 -8.94 4.28 -4.46
CA GLU A 81 -8.38 5.62 -4.31
C GLU A 81 -7.90 6.18 -5.66
N PHE A 82 -7.08 5.44 -6.40
CA PHE A 82 -6.48 5.93 -7.64
C PHE A 82 -7.38 5.74 -8.89
N GLU A 83 -8.49 5.03 -8.78
CA GLU A 83 -9.58 5.06 -9.76
C GLU A 83 -10.51 6.28 -9.57
N SER A 84 -10.52 6.88 -8.38
CA SER A 84 -11.31 8.08 -8.09
C SER A 84 -10.79 9.31 -8.85
N ALA A 85 -11.66 10.32 -9.00
CA ALA A 85 -11.27 11.60 -9.61
C ALA A 85 -10.13 12.26 -8.82
N GLU A 86 -10.17 12.17 -7.50
CA GLU A 86 -9.17 12.75 -6.59
C GLU A 86 -7.81 12.05 -6.72
N GLY A 87 -7.80 10.72 -6.80
CA GLY A 87 -6.57 9.95 -7.02
C GLY A 87 -5.94 10.25 -8.38
N LYS A 88 -6.73 10.37 -9.42
CA LYS A 88 -6.26 10.77 -10.76
C LYS A 88 -5.67 12.17 -10.77
N GLU A 89 -6.24 13.10 -10.04
CA GLU A 89 -5.71 14.45 -9.92
C GLU A 89 -4.37 14.47 -9.15
N ILE A 90 -4.21 13.61 -8.13
CA ILE A 90 -2.92 13.42 -7.45
C ILE A 90 -1.85 12.98 -8.46
N LEU A 91 -2.11 11.93 -9.25
CA LEU A 91 -1.15 11.45 -10.25
C LEU A 91 -0.79 12.53 -11.26
N LYS A 92 -1.79 13.25 -11.77
CA LYS A 92 -1.61 14.35 -12.70
C LYS A 92 -0.76 15.48 -12.12
N SER A 93 -0.99 15.86 -10.87
CA SER A 93 -0.21 16.92 -10.19
C SER A 93 1.27 16.55 -10.02
N LEU A 94 1.58 15.25 -9.99
CA LEU A 94 2.94 14.71 -9.93
C LEU A 94 3.55 14.46 -11.31
N GLY A 95 2.84 14.78 -12.40
CA GLY A 95 3.31 14.54 -13.76
C GLY A 95 3.35 13.07 -14.16
N ILE A 96 2.59 12.20 -13.45
CA ILE A 96 2.50 10.79 -13.77
C ILE A 96 1.41 10.60 -14.82
N GLU A 97 1.83 10.24 -16.02
CA GLU A 97 0.95 9.98 -17.16
C GLU A 97 0.79 8.47 -17.39
N GLY A 98 -0.39 8.05 -17.80
CA GLY A 98 -0.72 6.65 -18.07
C GLY A 98 -1.96 6.18 -17.34
N ASP A 99 -2.39 4.94 -17.61
CA ASP A 99 -3.54 4.30 -16.96
C ASP A 99 -3.05 3.35 -15.86
N TYR A 100 -2.83 3.90 -14.68
CA TYR A 100 -2.34 3.15 -13.53
C TYR A 100 -3.48 2.73 -12.60
N GLU A 101 -3.40 1.49 -12.11
CA GLU A 101 -4.23 0.98 -11.02
C GLU A 101 -3.41 0.92 -9.72
N GLY A 102 -4.01 1.32 -8.62
CA GLY A 102 -3.41 1.13 -7.30
C GLY A 102 -3.41 -0.34 -6.89
N ILE A 103 -2.25 -0.87 -6.51
CA ILE A 103 -2.12 -2.25 -6.04
C ILE A 103 -2.24 -2.32 -4.52
N GLY A 104 -1.65 -1.39 -3.83
CA GLY A 104 -1.70 -1.30 -2.38
C GLY A 104 -0.78 -0.22 -1.82
N HIS A 105 -0.93 0.01 -0.53
CA HIS A 105 -0.04 0.88 0.23
C HIS A 105 0.85 0.02 1.12
N CYS A 106 2.16 0.19 1.04
CA CYS A 106 3.10 -0.34 2.02
C CYS A 106 3.40 0.79 3.01
N ILE A 107 2.81 0.73 4.19
CA ILE A 107 3.12 1.67 5.26
C ILE A 107 4.41 1.26 5.95
N LEU A 108 5.22 2.24 6.32
CA LEU A 108 6.53 2.03 6.95
C LEU A 108 6.64 2.85 8.23
N GLY A 109 7.23 2.24 9.24
CA GLY A 109 7.49 2.87 10.53
C GLY A 109 8.25 1.95 11.48
N TYR A 110 8.34 2.35 12.71
CA TYR A 110 8.83 1.50 13.80
C TYR A 110 7.67 1.20 14.71
N ALA A 111 7.40 -0.09 14.98
CA ALA A 111 6.30 -0.49 15.85
C ALA A 111 6.55 0.02 17.28
N ASP A 112 5.46 0.51 17.89
CA ASP A 112 5.43 0.90 19.31
C ASP A 112 4.65 -0.18 20.06
N GLY A 113 5.37 -1.15 20.61
CA GLY A 113 4.80 -2.26 21.35
C GLY A 113 5.47 -3.61 21.06
N ASP A 114 4.82 -4.67 21.54
CA ASP A 114 5.31 -6.03 21.38
C ASP A 114 5.18 -6.53 19.93
N GLU A 115 6.13 -7.33 19.49
CA GLU A 115 6.07 -7.99 18.18
C GLU A 115 4.83 -8.89 18.09
N PRO A 116 4.08 -8.82 16.98
CA PRO A 116 2.92 -9.68 16.80
C PRO A 116 3.33 -11.15 16.72
N GLN A 117 2.60 -11.99 17.44
CA GLN A 117 2.79 -13.45 17.36
C GLN A 117 2.33 -13.97 16.01
N CYS A 118 3.23 -14.66 15.31
CA CYS A 118 2.88 -15.33 14.06
C CYS A 118 1.86 -16.44 14.31
N GLN A 119 0.75 -16.41 13.57
CA GLN A 119 -0.19 -17.51 13.58
C GLN A 119 0.43 -18.76 12.92
N PRO A 120 0.16 -19.97 13.46
CA PRO A 120 0.65 -21.18 12.84
C PRO A 120 0.12 -21.31 11.41
N ARG A 121 0.94 -21.85 10.53
CA ARG A 121 0.52 -22.15 9.16
C ARG A 121 -0.52 -23.26 9.19
N LYS A 122 -1.49 -23.22 8.27
CA LYS A 122 -2.44 -24.30 8.10
C LYS A 122 -1.72 -25.58 7.67
N ASP A 123 -2.24 -26.74 8.07
CA ASP A 123 -1.77 -28.02 7.59
C ASP A 123 -1.98 -28.17 6.07
N ASN A 124 -1.16 -28.96 5.42
CA ASN A 124 -1.28 -29.30 3.99
C ASN A 124 -1.28 -28.09 3.04
N TRP A 125 -0.43 -27.09 3.31
CA TRP A 125 -0.28 -25.96 2.40
C TRP A 125 0.87 -26.15 1.39
N VAL A 126 1.71 -27.19 1.59
CA VAL A 126 2.74 -27.64 0.67
C VAL A 126 2.52 -29.11 0.37
N TYR A 127 2.36 -29.45 -0.88
CA TYR A 127 2.24 -30.82 -1.36
C TYR A 127 3.51 -31.23 -2.06
N ARG A 128 4.02 -32.41 -1.74
CA ARG A 128 5.18 -33.02 -2.42
C ARG A 128 4.66 -34.17 -3.27
N VAL A 129 5.03 -34.19 -4.53
CA VAL A 129 4.69 -35.24 -5.51
C VAL A 129 5.97 -35.87 -6.05
#